data_ce51c835160a56e9f6a890a06cb929de
#
_entry.id   ce51c835160a56e9f6a890a06cb929de
#
_cell.length_a   1.000
_cell.length_b   1.000
_cell.length_c   1.000
_cell.angle_alpha   90.00
_cell.angle_beta   90.00
_cell.angle_gamma   90.00
#
_symmetry.space_group_name_H-M   'P 1'
#
loop_
_entity.id
_entity.type
_entity.pdbx_description
1 polymer ?
#
loop_
_entity_poly.entity_id
_entity_poly.type
_entity_poly.pdbx_seq_one_letter_code
_entity_poly.pdbx_strand_id
1 'polypeptide(L)' 'MFIPQTDWNRGTYRELKALLNELPEHYLDQTATVLMSDSDEYVDIRSIGWTGPACDVLDSDHMFFSINA' A
#
# COMPACT_ATOMS: atom_id res chain seq x y z
N MET A 1 -13.64 13.55 -9.22
CA MET A 1 -14.22 12.35 -9.85
C MET A 1 -13.93 11.14 -9.00
N PHE A 2 -14.92 10.33 -8.79
CA PHE A 2 -14.77 9.11 -8.01
C PHE A 2 -14.33 7.96 -8.90
N ILE A 3 -13.25 7.28 -8.51
CA ILE A 3 -12.77 6.10 -9.20
C ILE A 3 -13.16 4.89 -8.36
N PRO A 4 -14.01 3.99 -8.88
CA PRO A 4 -14.41 2.84 -8.08
C PRO A 4 -13.23 1.93 -7.77
N GLN A 5 -13.32 1.29 -6.63
CA GLN A 5 -12.34 0.31 -6.22
C GLN A 5 -12.27 -0.84 -7.21
N THR A 6 -11.04 -1.26 -7.51
CA THR A 6 -10.80 -2.41 -8.35
C THR A 6 -10.18 -3.51 -7.49
N ASP A 7 -10.71 -4.72 -7.59
CA ASP A 7 -10.12 -5.84 -6.87
C ASP A 7 -8.71 -6.10 -7.39
N TRP A 8 -7.78 -6.20 -6.46
CA TRP A 8 -6.39 -6.38 -6.78
C TRP A 8 -5.93 -7.72 -6.22
N ASN A 9 -6.20 -8.76 -6.99
CA ASN A 9 -5.90 -10.12 -6.57
C ASN A 9 -4.41 -10.38 -6.73
N ARG A 10 -3.72 -10.65 -5.61
CA ARG A 10 -2.28 -10.88 -5.59
C ARG A 10 -1.46 -9.72 -6.12
N GLY A 11 -1.82 -8.51 -5.71
CA GLY A 11 -1.06 -7.33 -6.12
C GLY A 11 0.40 -7.42 -5.70
N THR A 12 1.29 -7.07 -6.62
CA THR A 12 2.73 -7.02 -6.35
C THR A 12 3.20 -5.58 -6.34
N TYR A 13 4.38 -5.34 -5.79
CA TYR A 13 4.95 -4.01 -5.82
C TYR A 13 5.24 -3.55 -7.26
N ARG A 14 5.53 -4.49 -8.15
CA ARG A 14 5.71 -4.17 -9.57
C ARG A 14 4.43 -3.62 -10.18
N GLU A 15 3.30 -4.24 -9.87
CA GLU A 15 2.00 -3.77 -10.35
C GLU A 15 1.64 -2.42 -9.74
N LEU A 16 1.92 -2.26 -8.45
CA LEU A 16 1.69 -0.99 -7.78
C LEU A 16 2.51 0.13 -8.41
N LYS A 17 3.76 -0.14 -8.72
CA LYS A 17 4.64 0.83 -9.37
C LYS A 17 4.09 1.25 -10.73
N ALA A 18 3.64 0.28 -11.51
CA ALA A 18 3.07 0.56 -12.83
C ALA A 18 1.81 1.41 -12.72
N LEU A 19 0.95 1.08 -11.77
CA LEU A 19 -0.26 1.85 -11.51
C LEU A 19 0.05 3.29 -11.14
N LEU A 20 0.99 3.49 -10.22
CA LEU A 20 1.38 4.82 -9.77
C LEU A 20 2.00 5.64 -10.90
N ASN A 21 2.72 4.99 -11.81
CA ASN A 21 3.31 5.69 -12.97
C ASN A 21 2.26 6.23 -13.92
N GLU A 22 1.06 5.68 -13.92
CA GLU A 22 -0.02 6.10 -14.80
C GLU A 22 -0.86 7.22 -14.20
N LEU A 23 -0.69 7.53 -12.92
CA LEU A 23 -1.48 8.55 -12.27
C LEU A 23 -1.03 9.95 -12.70
N PRO A 24 -1.98 10.88 -12.86
CA PRO A 24 -1.63 12.29 -12.99
C PRO A 24 -0.85 12.78 -11.77
N GLU A 25 0.04 13.74 -12.00
CA GLU A 25 0.96 14.18 -10.94
C GLU A 25 0.25 14.70 -9.69
N HIS A 26 -0.91 15.32 -9.84
CA HIS A 26 -1.60 15.86 -8.68
C HIS A 26 -2.04 14.77 -7.69
N TYR A 27 -2.20 13.53 -8.15
CA TYR A 27 -2.47 12.41 -7.23
C TYR A 27 -1.22 11.99 -6.48
N LEU A 28 -0.05 12.17 -7.09
CA LEU A 28 1.20 11.74 -6.47
C LEU A 28 1.59 12.60 -5.26
N ASP A 29 1.03 13.79 -5.17
CA ASP A 29 1.28 14.69 -4.03
C ASP A 29 0.34 14.41 -2.86
N GLN A 30 -0.61 13.53 -3.01
CA GLN A 30 -1.53 13.17 -1.94
C GLN A 30 -0.85 12.21 -0.97
N THR A 31 -1.29 12.26 0.28
CA THR A 31 -0.79 11.35 1.31
C THR A 31 -1.14 9.91 0.96
N ALA A 32 -0.17 9.02 1.01
CA ALA A 32 -0.41 7.60 0.79
C ALA A 32 -1.33 7.06 1.88
N THR A 33 -2.47 6.53 1.49
CA THR A 33 -3.55 6.20 2.39
C THR A 33 -4.07 4.79 2.13
N VAL A 34 -4.45 4.11 3.20
CA VAL A 34 -5.03 2.76 3.13
C VAL A 34 -6.45 2.81 3.67
N LEU A 35 -7.36 2.17 2.97
CA LEU A 35 -8.72 1.98 3.47
C LEU A 35 -8.78 0.68 4.27
N MET A 36 -9.18 0.79 5.53
CA MET A 36 -9.44 -0.35 6.37
C MET A 36 -10.89 -0.76 6.18
N SER A 37 -11.13 -1.74 5.32
CA SER A 37 -12.50 -2.10 4.92
C SER A 37 -13.39 -2.53 6.08
N ASP A 38 -12.81 -3.19 7.06
CA ASP A 38 -13.58 -3.73 8.19
C ASP A 38 -14.17 -2.62 9.06
N SER A 39 -13.45 -1.53 9.21
CA SER A 39 -13.87 -0.41 10.04
C SER A 39 -14.26 0.82 9.24
N ASP A 40 -14.11 0.75 7.93
CA ASP A 40 -14.40 1.85 7.01
C ASP A 40 -13.61 3.11 7.35
N GLU A 41 -12.34 2.92 7.72
CA GLU A 41 -11.44 4.00 8.09
C GLU A 41 -10.33 4.17 7.07
N TYR A 42 -9.92 5.42 6.85
CA TYR A 42 -8.77 5.73 6.02
C TYR A 42 -7.58 6.04 6.93
N VAL A 43 -6.47 5.33 6.71
CA VAL A 43 -5.30 5.43 7.56
C VAL A 43 -4.07 5.73 6.72
N ASP A 44 -3.25 6.65 7.19
CA ASP A 44 -2.02 7.00 6.50
C ASP A 44 -1.00 5.87 6.58
N ILE A 45 -0.23 5.70 5.50
CA ILE A 45 0.96 4.85 5.56
C ILE A 45 2.02 5.63 6.32
N ARG A 46 2.49 5.08 7.44
CA ARG A 46 3.41 5.77 8.33
C ARG A 46 4.87 5.48 8.00
N SER A 47 5.17 4.28 7.57
CA SER A 47 6.55 3.92 7.30
C SER A 47 6.62 2.73 6.35
N ILE A 48 7.80 2.52 5.83
CA ILE A 48 8.12 1.39 4.98
C ILE A 48 9.26 0.64 5.67
N GLY A 49 9.14 -0.67 5.73
CA GLY A 49 10.16 -1.48 6.37
C GLY A 49 10.42 -2.76 5.61
N TRP A 50 11.39 -3.50 6.09
CA TRP A 50 11.76 -4.80 5.54
C TRP A 50 11.86 -5.80 6.67
N THR A 51 11.38 -7.01 6.42
CA THR A 51 11.41 -8.07 7.43
C THR A 51 12.85 -8.53 7.66
N GLY A 52 13.13 -8.85 8.91
CA GLY A 52 14.40 -9.45 9.28
C GLY A 52 14.34 -10.97 9.16
N PRO A 53 15.46 -11.64 9.45
CA PRO A 53 15.55 -13.10 9.35
C PRO A 53 14.68 -13.85 10.35
N ALA A 54 14.21 -13.18 11.40
CA ALA A 54 13.39 -13.82 12.44
C ALA A 54 11.90 -13.68 12.21
N CYS A 55 11.46 -13.13 11.08
CA CYS A 55 10.05 -12.97 10.80
C CYS A 55 9.41 -14.31 10.45
N ASP A 56 8.31 -14.64 11.12
CA ASP A 56 7.62 -15.92 10.92
C ASP A 56 6.54 -15.86 9.87
N VAL A 57 6.10 -14.67 9.49
CA VAL A 57 4.96 -14.48 8.60
C VAL A 57 5.40 -14.23 7.16
N LEU A 58 6.43 -13.45 6.98
CA LEU A 58 6.97 -13.11 5.67
C LEU A 58 8.40 -13.60 5.55
N ASP A 59 8.84 -13.83 4.34
CA ASP A 59 10.23 -14.16 4.07
C ASP A 59 11.14 -13.02 4.55
N SER A 60 12.38 -13.34 4.84
CA SER A 60 13.34 -12.30 5.19
C SER A 60 13.54 -11.36 4.01
N ASP A 61 13.83 -10.11 4.29
CA ASP A 61 14.03 -9.06 3.30
C ASP A 61 12.78 -8.80 2.44
N HIS A 62 11.61 -9.04 3.01
CA HIS A 62 10.35 -8.73 2.36
C HIS A 62 9.91 -7.33 2.76
N MET A 63 9.57 -6.50 1.77
CA MET A 63 9.12 -5.14 2.03
C MET A 63 7.67 -5.11 2.51
N PHE A 64 7.37 -4.18 3.40
CA PHE A 64 6.00 -3.97 3.87
C PHE A 64 5.75 -2.50 4.16
N PHE A 65 4.47 -2.13 4.15
CA PHE A 65 4.04 -0.82 4.61
C PHE A 65 3.51 -0.95 6.03
N SER A 66 3.81 0.04 6.85
CA SER A 66 3.30 0.10 8.21
C SER A 66 2.27 1.21 8.33
N ILE A 67 1.15 0.89 8.93
CA ILE A 67 0.12 1.87 9.26
C ILE A 67 -0.02 1.92 10.76
N ASN A 68 -0.45 3.07 11.24
CA ASN A 68 -0.67 3.29 12.66
C ASN A 68 -2.16 3.43 12.89
N ALA A 69 -2.78 2.34 13.18
CA ALA A 69 -4.22 2.32 13.40
C ALA A 69 -4.58 2.78 14.80
#